data_9f6e9ea042d05dd2f9da9536a9994c69
#
_entry.id   9f6e9ea042d05dd2f9da9536a9994c69
#
_cell.length_a   1.000
_cell.length_b   1.000
_cell.length_c   1.000
_cell.angle_alpha   90.00
_cell.angle_beta   90.00
_cell.angle_gamma   90.00
#
_symmetry.space_group_name_H-M   'P 1'
#
loop_
_entity.id
_entity.type
_entity.pdbx_description
1 polymer ?
#
loop_
_entity_poly.entity_id
_entity_poly.type
_entity_poly.pdbx_seq_one_letter_code
_entity_poly.pdbx_strand_id
1 'polypeptide(L)'
;MEVLVELYFDQMNIDAKNPEDPDRDLFVLSKGHSMEAYYAVLSEKGFLDKEDVLKNFSKFGSKYIGHPNNKLPGIEMNSGSLGHGLPVCVGMALAGKMDKKDYRVYTVMGDGELAEGSVWEGAMSAGNYKLDNLCAVVDRNRLQISGNTEDVMKQDSQEERWAAFGWNVLSVPGNDMDALVHAFELAKHCKGKPTVIIANTTKGCGSSVMENK
;
A
#
# COMPACT_ATOMS: atom_id res chain seq x y z
N MET A 1 -8.28 -5.73 -3.31
CA MET A 1 -9.06 -5.73 -2.05
C MET A 1 -8.33 -6.57 -1.00
N GLU A 2 -7.94 -7.78 -1.32
CA GLU A 2 -7.34 -8.79 -0.42
C GLU A 2 -6.16 -8.24 0.38
N VAL A 3 -5.24 -7.52 -0.26
CA VAL A 3 -4.08 -6.89 0.41
C VAL A 3 -4.51 -5.92 1.52
N LEU A 4 -5.56 -5.11 1.29
CA LEU A 4 -6.06 -4.18 2.32
C LEU A 4 -6.77 -4.91 3.46
N VAL A 5 -7.50 -5.97 3.13
CA VAL A 5 -8.16 -6.81 4.15
C VAL A 5 -7.11 -7.45 5.02
N GLU A 6 -6.10 -8.07 4.44
CA GLU A 6 -5.01 -8.70 5.18
C GLU A 6 -4.30 -7.68 6.09
N LEU A 7 -3.92 -6.52 5.56
CA LEU A 7 -3.27 -5.48 6.37
C LEU A 7 -4.12 -5.05 7.56
N TYR A 8 -5.37 -4.68 7.34
CA TYR A 8 -6.19 -4.04 8.36
C TYR A 8 -6.81 -5.00 9.35
N PHE A 9 -7.04 -6.27 8.99
CA PHE A 9 -7.72 -7.23 9.86
C PHE A 9 -6.78 -8.24 10.52
N ASP A 10 -5.55 -8.41 10.01
CA ASP A 10 -4.60 -9.37 10.57
C ASP A 10 -3.22 -8.75 10.87
N GLN A 11 -2.62 -8.03 9.91
CA GLN A 11 -1.20 -7.68 9.99
C GLN A 11 -0.88 -6.47 10.86
N MET A 12 -1.69 -5.40 10.77
CA MET A 12 -1.37 -4.12 11.39
C MET A 12 -1.84 -4.04 12.84
N ASN A 13 -0.98 -3.52 13.69
CA ASN A 13 -1.34 -3.10 15.05
C ASN A 13 -2.02 -1.74 15.00
N ILE A 14 -3.35 -1.73 14.88
CA ILE A 14 -4.19 -0.54 14.79
C ILE A 14 -5.50 -0.72 15.56
N ASP A 15 -5.97 0.34 16.19
CA ASP A 15 -7.26 0.36 16.88
C ASP A 15 -8.09 1.57 16.41
N ALA A 16 -9.25 1.31 15.82
CA ALA A 16 -10.18 2.35 15.38
C ALA A 16 -10.71 3.23 16.53
N LYS A 17 -10.66 2.73 17.77
CA LYS A 17 -11.04 3.49 18.98
C LYS A 17 -9.93 4.43 19.45
N ASN A 18 -8.69 4.19 19.02
CA ASN A 18 -7.53 5.02 19.33
C ASN A 18 -6.70 5.27 18.05
N PRO A 19 -7.27 5.99 17.05
CA PRO A 19 -6.63 6.17 15.74
C PRO A 19 -5.34 7.02 15.79
N GLU A 20 -5.11 7.74 16.89
CA GLU A 20 -3.92 8.59 17.10
C GLU A 20 -2.86 7.94 18.00
N ASP A 21 -2.95 6.63 18.24
CA ASP A 21 -1.94 5.90 19.03
C ASP A 21 -0.54 6.12 18.41
N PRO A 22 0.43 6.67 19.16
CA PRO A 22 1.77 6.96 18.64
C PRO A 22 2.61 5.69 18.37
N ASP A 23 2.16 4.54 18.82
CA ASP A 23 2.83 3.25 18.64
C ASP A 23 2.11 2.34 17.63
N ARG A 24 1.05 2.86 16.97
CA ARG A 24 0.34 2.13 15.93
C ARG A 24 1.17 1.97 14.66
N ASP A 25 0.89 0.94 13.90
CA ASP A 25 1.40 0.80 12.55
C ASP A 25 0.81 1.88 11.60
N LEU A 26 1.57 2.25 10.58
CA LEU A 26 1.22 3.31 9.64
C LEU A 26 0.99 2.73 8.25
N PHE A 27 -0.03 3.25 7.55
CA PHE A 27 -0.35 2.81 6.19
C PHE A 27 -0.57 3.98 5.24
N VAL A 28 0.06 3.90 4.06
CA VAL A 28 -0.12 4.87 2.97
C VAL A 28 -0.62 4.15 1.71
N LEU A 29 -1.81 4.53 1.23
CA LEU A 29 -2.28 4.12 -0.08
C LEU A 29 -1.63 5.01 -1.15
N SER A 30 -0.50 4.59 -1.72
CA SER A 30 0.24 5.37 -2.74
C SER A 30 -0.56 5.49 -4.03
N LYS A 31 -1.19 4.38 -4.48
CA LYS A 31 -2.19 4.38 -5.58
C LYS A 31 -3.54 4.97 -5.13
N GLY A 32 -3.55 6.25 -4.81
CA GLY A 32 -4.68 6.93 -4.17
C GLY A 32 -6.02 6.83 -4.90
N HIS A 33 -5.99 6.54 -6.22
CA HIS A 33 -7.19 6.31 -7.04
C HIS A 33 -7.94 5.01 -6.74
N SER A 34 -7.47 4.18 -5.79
CA SER A 34 -8.18 2.98 -5.31
C SER A 34 -8.91 3.24 -3.98
N MET A 35 -9.36 4.47 -3.77
CA MET A 35 -9.91 4.92 -2.50
C MET A 35 -11.19 4.20 -2.08
N GLU A 36 -12.00 3.72 -3.04
CA GLU A 36 -13.23 2.98 -2.75
C GLU A 36 -12.96 1.73 -1.92
N ALA A 37 -11.93 0.97 -2.29
CA ALA A 37 -11.52 -0.21 -1.55
C ALA A 37 -11.02 0.16 -0.14
N TYR A 38 -10.32 1.28 -0.02
CA TYR A 38 -9.80 1.76 1.24
C TYR A 38 -10.93 2.24 2.18
N TYR A 39 -11.92 2.99 1.65
CA TYR A 39 -13.09 3.37 2.43
C TYR A 39 -13.88 2.16 2.94
N ALA A 40 -14.04 1.13 2.11
CA ALA A 40 -14.71 -0.09 2.53
C ALA A 40 -13.99 -0.74 3.74
N VAL A 41 -12.67 -0.89 3.67
CA VAL A 41 -11.87 -1.48 4.74
C VAL A 41 -11.89 -0.62 6.01
N LEU A 42 -11.70 0.71 5.89
CA LEU A 42 -11.76 1.62 7.03
C LEU A 42 -13.13 1.63 7.72
N SER A 43 -14.22 1.51 6.94
CA SER A 43 -15.57 1.43 7.47
C SER A 43 -15.81 0.12 8.21
N GLU A 44 -15.42 -1.02 7.64
CA GLU A 44 -15.58 -2.32 8.26
C GLU A 44 -14.68 -2.48 9.51
N LYS A 45 -13.51 -1.84 9.53
CA LYS A 45 -12.64 -1.81 10.71
C LYS A 45 -13.14 -0.85 11.81
N GLY A 46 -14.07 0.06 11.47
CA GLY A 46 -14.69 0.97 12.42
C GLY A 46 -14.04 2.37 12.53
N PHE A 47 -13.11 2.73 11.63
CA PHE A 47 -12.54 4.08 11.56
C PHE A 47 -13.54 5.10 11.01
N LEU A 48 -14.42 4.68 10.09
CA LEU A 48 -15.41 5.52 9.43
C LEU A 48 -16.81 4.96 9.62
N ASP A 49 -17.80 5.86 9.68
CA ASP A 49 -19.21 5.47 9.64
C ASP A 49 -19.58 5.00 8.23
N LYS A 50 -19.95 3.74 8.10
CA LYS A 50 -20.25 3.09 6.82
C LYS A 50 -21.42 3.73 6.09
N GLU A 51 -22.49 4.11 6.82
CA GLU A 51 -23.68 4.72 6.22
C GLU A 51 -23.36 6.14 5.73
N ASP A 52 -22.55 6.89 6.51
CA ASP A 52 -22.10 8.23 6.13
C ASP A 52 -21.21 8.18 4.87
N VAL A 53 -20.28 7.21 4.78
CA VAL A 53 -19.47 6.99 3.58
C VAL A 53 -20.35 6.68 2.37
N LEU A 54 -21.23 5.68 2.47
CA LEU A 54 -22.10 5.27 1.36
C LEU A 54 -23.01 6.40 0.88
N LYS A 55 -23.53 7.19 1.82
CA LYS A 55 -24.42 8.33 1.51
C LYS A 55 -23.70 9.49 0.84
N ASN A 56 -22.45 9.77 1.22
CA ASN A 56 -21.76 11.01 0.89
C ASN A 56 -20.54 10.83 0.00
N PHE A 57 -20.13 9.61 -0.35
CA PHE A 57 -18.99 9.37 -1.24
C PHE A 57 -19.15 10.13 -2.56
N SER A 58 -18.10 10.86 -2.93
CA SER A 58 -17.98 11.63 -4.18
C SER A 58 -19.05 12.71 -4.40
N LYS A 59 -19.81 13.10 -3.37
CA LYS A 59 -20.75 14.23 -3.46
C LYS A 59 -20.03 15.57 -3.32
N PHE A 60 -20.54 16.59 -3.97
CA PHE A 60 -20.01 17.94 -3.84
C PHE A 60 -20.01 18.41 -2.37
N GLY A 61 -18.87 18.94 -1.91
CA GLY A 61 -18.68 19.37 -0.53
C GLY A 61 -18.47 18.26 0.50
N SER A 62 -18.45 16.99 0.06
CA SER A 62 -18.16 15.85 0.95
C SER A 62 -16.68 15.77 1.32
N LYS A 63 -16.41 15.24 2.51
CA LYS A 63 -15.06 14.85 2.95
C LYS A 63 -14.58 13.53 2.32
N TYR A 64 -15.51 12.73 1.78
CA TYR A 64 -15.25 11.43 1.16
C TYR A 64 -15.05 11.60 -0.35
N ILE A 65 -13.86 12.02 -0.73
CA ILE A 65 -13.44 12.24 -2.12
C ILE A 65 -12.76 10.99 -2.70
N GLY A 66 -12.54 10.94 -4.01
CA GLY A 66 -11.96 9.80 -4.71
C GLY A 66 -10.46 9.56 -4.46
N HIS A 67 -9.86 10.24 -3.47
CA HIS A 67 -8.46 10.07 -3.05
C HIS A 67 -8.34 10.19 -1.54
N PRO A 68 -7.27 9.64 -0.92
CA PRO A 68 -7.03 9.75 0.51
C PRO A 68 -7.00 11.19 1.01
N ASN A 69 -7.69 11.43 2.11
CA ASN A 69 -7.76 12.73 2.79
C ASN A 69 -7.41 12.52 4.26
N ASN A 70 -6.27 13.03 4.68
CA ASN A 70 -5.73 12.88 6.04
C ASN A 70 -6.52 13.63 7.14
N LYS A 71 -7.63 14.28 6.78
CA LYS A 71 -8.60 14.78 7.75
C LYS A 71 -9.56 13.70 8.24
N LEU A 72 -9.49 12.51 7.66
CA LEU A 72 -10.27 11.35 8.06
C LEU A 72 -9.42 10.44 8.95
N PRO A 73 -9.99 9.88 10.03
CA PRO A 73 -9.23 8.97 10.88
C PRO A 73 -8.78 7.72 10.11
N GLY A 74 -7.56 7.24 10.41
CA GLY A 74 -6.97 6.09 9.77
C GLY A 74 -6.32 6.38 8.41
N ILE A 75 -6.18 7.65 8.00
CA ILE A 75 -5.52 8.06 6.76
C ILE A 75 -4.33 8.97 7.09
N GLU A 76 -3.12 8.48 6.82
CA GLU A 76 -1.87 9.15 7.22
C GLU A 76 -1.52 10.36 6.35
N MET A 77 -1.79 10.30 5.04
CA MET A 77 -1.45 11.38 4.13
C MET A 77 -2.45 11.50 2.98
N ASN A 78 -2.53 12.71 2.43
CA ASN A 78 -3.19 12.92 1.14
C ASN A 78 -2.33 12.29 0.03
N SER A 79 -2.90 11.41 -0.77
CA SER A 79 -2.20 10.79 -1.89
C SER A 79 -2.99 10.97 -3.19
N GLY A 80 -2.38 10.60 -4.32
CA GLY A 80 -2.93 10.78 -5.67
C GLY A 80 -1.88 11.23 -6.67
N SER A 81 -0.83 11.92 -6.20
CA SER A 81 0.39 12.10 -6.98
C SER A 81 1.20 10.80 -6.88
N LEU A 82 1.15 9.99 -7.96
CA LEU A 82 1.82 8.70 -7.98
C LEU A 82 3.33 8.84 -7.74
N GLY A 83 3.94 7.82 -7.16
CA GLY A 83 5.35 7.79 -6.83
C GLY A 83 5.75 8.47 -5.51
N HIS A 84 4.83 9.17 -4.83
CA HIS A 84 5.14 9.90 -3.59
C HIS A 84 4.92 9.08 -2.32
N GLY A 85 4.06 8.06 -2.36
CA GLY A 85 3.75 7.28 -1.15
C GLY A 85 4.97 6.57 -0.57
N LEU A 86 5.76 5.88 -1.39
CA LEU A 86 6.94 5.17 -0.92
C LEU A 86 8.00 6.08 -0.28
N PRO A 87 8.44 7.20 -0.90
CA PRO A 87 9.38 8.12 -0.25
C PRO A 87 8.90 8.66 1.10
N VAL A 88 7.61 8.96 1.23
CA VAL A 88 7.02 9.39 2.50
C VAL A 88 7.08 8.25 3.54
N CYS A 89 6.73 7.03 3.15
CA CYS A 89 6.86 5.85 4.01
C CYS A 89 8.30 5.58 4.45
N VAL A 90 9.29 5.87 3.60
CA VAL A 90 10.71 5.80 3.97
C VAL A 90 11.02 6.78 5.10
N GLY A 91 10.52 8.01 5.00
CA GLY A 91 10.65 9.00 6.08
C GLY A 91 10.00 8.55 7.40
N MET A 92 8.77 8.01 7.32
CA MET A 92 8.05 7.48 8.48
C MET A 92 8.80 6.30 9.14
N ALA A 93 9.28 5.35 8.33
CA ALA A 93 10.01 4.19 8.81
C ALA A 93 11.37 4.57 9.44
N LEU A 94 12.05 5.54 8.84
CA LEU A 94 13.31 6.07 9.38
C LEU A 94 13.06 6.79 10.72
N ALA A 95 12.01 7.61 10.82
CA ALA A 95 11.63 8.27 12.07
C ALA A 95 11.37 7.23 13.17
N GLY A 96 10.61 6.18 12.90
CA GLY A 96 10.37 5.10 13.86
C GLY A 96 11.66 4.45 14.36
N LYS A 97 12.62 4.20 13.48
CA LYS A 97 13.94 3.67 13.89
C LYS A 97 14.74 4.65 14.73
N MET A 98 14.72 5.95 14.39
CA MET A 98 15.41 6.98 15.16
C MET A 98 14.81 7.14 16.56
N ASP A 99 13.49 7.06 16.67
CA ASP A 99 12.75 7.16 17.92
C ASP A 99 12.70 5.85 18.71
N LYS A 100 13.31 4.77 18.16
CA LYS A 100 13.30 3.41 18.74
C LYS A 100 11.89 2.89 19.00
N LYS A 101 11.00 3.15 18.05
CA LYS A 101 9.62 2.65 18.02
C LYS A 101 9.56 1.31 17.28
N ASP A 102 8.64 0.46 17.69
CA ASP A 102 8.45 -0.87 17.10
C ASP A 102 7.41 -0.90 15.98
N TYR A 103 6.73 0.22 15.69
CA TYR A 103 5.73 0.28 14.64
C TYR A 103 6.32 0.00 13.26
N ARG A 104 5.50 -0.56 12.42
CA ARG A 104 5.81 -0.84 11.02
C ARG A 104 5.09 0.14 10.10
N VAL A 105 5.66 0.33 8.93
CA VAL A 105 5.08 1.18 7.89
C VAL A 105 4.76 0.33 6.66
N TYR A 106 3.55 0.48 6.15
CA TYR A 106 3.06 -0.24 4.99
C TYR A 106 2.63 0.72 3.89
N THR A 107 2.81 0.33 2.63
CA THR A 107 2.30 1.07 1.48
C THR A 107 1.84 0.13 0.38
N VAL A 108 0.81 0.53 -0.35
CA VAL A 108 0.37 -0.16 -1.57
C VAL A 108 0.53 0.77 -2.76
N MET A 109 1.32 0.31 -3.73
CA MET A 109 1.58 0.99 -5.01
C MET A 109 0.95 0.20 -6.17
N GLY A 110 0.64 0.87 -7.27
CA GLY A 110 0.34 0.21 -8.54
C GLY A 110 1.63 -0.12 -9.32
N ASP A 111 1.58 -1.13 -10.18
CA ASP A 111 2.71 -1.46 -11.04
C ASP A 111 2.99 -0.35 -12.07
N GLY A 112 1.96 0.27 -12.66
CA GLY A 112 2.13 1.44 -13.52
C GLY A 112 2.78 2.64 -12.81
N GLU A 113 2.60 2.76 -11.50
CA GLU A 113 3.23 3.78 -10.66
C GLU A 113 4.75 3.63 -10.59
N LEU A 114 5.28 2.43 -10.82
CA LEU A 114 6.72 2.18 -10.80
C LEU A 114 7.49 2.85 -11.98
N ALA A 115 6.78 3.47 -12.92
CA ALA A 115 7.40 4.36 -13.92
C ALA A 115 7.86 5.70 -13.33
N GLU A 116 7.37 6.07 -12.13
CA GLU A 116 7.78 7.29 -11.44
C GLU A 116 9.19 7.14 -10.83
N GLY A 117 10.10 8.09 -11.14
CA GLY A 117 11.48 8.05 -10.65
C GLY A 117 11.60 8.09 -9.12
N SER A 118 10.71 8.84 -8.46
CA SER A 118 10.67 8.97 -7.00
C SER A 118 10.45 7.64 -6.25
N VAL A 119 9.77 6.65 -6.87
CA VAL A 119 9.66 5.30 -6.31
C VAL A 119 11.06 4.69 -6.13
N TRP A 120 11.90 4.80 -7.15
CA TRP A 120 13.25 4.21 -7.13
C TRP A 120 14.23 4.98 -6.24
N GLU A 121 14.08 6.29 -6.13
CA GLU A 121 14.80 7.10 -5.14
C GLU A 121 14.43 6.66 -3.71
N GLY A 122 13.14 6.46 -3.45
CA GLY A 122 12.66 5.89 -2.18
C GLY A 122 13.17 4.48 -1.94
N ALA A 123 13.14 3.62 -2.96
CA ALA A 123 13.62 2.23 -2.86
C ALA A 123 15.13 2.18 -2.52
N MET A 124 15.95 2.99 -3.18
CA MET A 124 17.38 3.11 -2.90
C MET A 124 17.62 3.58 -1.46
N SER A 125 16.89 4.58 -1.00
CA SER A 125 17.01 5.10 0.36
C SER A 125 16.62 4.05 1.41
N ALA A 126 15.50 3.35 1.22
CA ALA A 126 15.04 2.31 2.14
C ALA A 126 16.06 1.17 2.28
N GLY A 127 16.62 0.72 1.16
CA GLY A 127 17.69 -0.30 1.16
C GLY A 127 18.96 0.19 1.88
N ASN A 128 19.39 1.42 1.59
CA ASN A 128 20.58 2.03 2.22
C ASN A 128 20.43 2.12 3.74
N TYR A 129 19.28 2.57 4.23
CA TYR A 129 19.00 2.69 5.68
C TYR A 129 18.53 1.38 6.32
N LYS A 130 18.43 0.30 5.55
CA LYS A 130 18.04 -1.03 6.04
C LYS A 130 16.73 -1.01 6.83
N LEU A 131 15.71 -0.37 6.26
CA LEU A 131 14.43 -0.14 6.93
C LEU A 131 13.59 -1.42 6.99
N ASP A 132 13.94 -2.35 7.87
CA ASP A 132 13.24 -3.62 8.05
C ASP A 132 11.86 -3.50 8.71
N ASN A 133 11.49 -2.29 9.13
CA ASN A 133 10.15 -1.90 9.55
C ASN A 133 9.28 -1.35 8.40
N LEU A 134 9.77 -1.36 7.16
CA LEU A 134 9.03 -0.94 5.97
C LEU A 134 8.67 -2.15 5.11
N CYS A 135 7.38 -2.29 4.80
CA CYS A 135 6.85 -3.27 3.86
C CYS A 135 6.04 -2.57 2.76
N ALA A 136 6.50 -2.67 1.53
CA ALA A 136 5.79 -2.15 0.36
C ALA A 136 5.09 -3.30 -0.38
N VAL A 137 3.89 -3.05 -0.91
CA VAL A 137 3.18 -3.98 -1.79
C VAL A 137 3.03 -3.33 -3.16
N VAL A 138 3.39 -4.06 -4.20
CA VAL A 138 3.11 -3.70 -5.59
C VAL A 138 1.90 -4.50 -6.05
N ASP A 139 0.78 -3.84 -6.28
CA ASP A 139 -0.39 -4.42 -6.94
C ASP A 139 -0.09 -4.56 -8.43
N ARG A 140 0.48 -5.71 -8.81
CA ARG A 140 0.91 -6.01 -10.18
C ARG A 140 -0.25 -6.60 -10.97
N ASN A 141 -1.15 -5.75 -11.43
CA ASN A 141 -2.28 -6.12 -12.27
C ASN A 141 -2.00 -5.97 -13.78
N ARG A 142 -0.83 -5.47 -14.16
CA ARG A 142 -0.32 -5.28 -15.52
C ARG A 142 -1.11 -4.27 -16.36
N LEU A 143 -1.95 -3.45 -15.74
CA LEU A 143 -2.75 -2.45 -16.42
C LEU A 143 -2.52 -1.06 -15.83
N GLN A 144 -2.43 -0.07 -16.70
CA GLN A 144 -2.46 1.35 -16.38
C GLN A 144 -3.44 2.07 -17.33
N ILE A 145 -3.71 3.36 -17.09
CA ILE A 145 -4.71 4.12 -17.87
C ILE A 145 -4.53 3.97 -19.38
N SER A 146 -3.27 3.95 -19.86
CA SER A 146 -2.93 3.94 -21.28
C SER A 146 -2.87 2.54 -21.91
N GLY A 147 -3.00 1.47 -21.12
CA GLY A 147 -2.93 0.09 -21.60
C GLY A 147 -2.14 -0.84 -20.68
N ASN A 148 -1.58 -1.90 -21.26
CA ASN A 148 -0.75 -2.85 -20.55
C ASN A 148 0.58 -2.19 -20.14
N THR A 149 1.03 -2.40 -18.90
CA THR A 149 2.26 -1.79 -18.38
C THR A 149 3.50 -2.16 -19.21
N GLU A 150 3.55 -3.37 -19.76
CA GLU A 150 4.69 -3.81 -20.58
C GLU A 150 4.73 -3.15 -21.97
N ASP A 151 3.59 -2.66 -22.47
CA ASP A 151 3.50 -1.96 -23.75
C ASP A 151 3.73 -0.45 -23.58
N VAL A 152 3.37 0.12 -22.42
CA VAL A 152 3.49 1.57 -22.17
C VAL A 152 4.88 1.92 -21.64
N MET A 153 5.32 1.25 -20.58
CA MET A 153 6.65 1.42 -19.98
C MET A 153 7.08 0.08 -19.38
N LYS A 154 7.90 -0.63 -20.10
CA LYS A 154 8.31 -2.00 -19.79
C LYS A 154 8.85 -2.14 -18.37
N GLN A 155 8.25 -3.06 -17.61
CA GLN A 155 8.52 -3.28 -16.19
C GLN A 155 9.35 -4.54 -15.91
N ASP A 156 9.89 -5.20 -16.94
CA ASP A 156 10.60 -6.47 -16.84
C ASP A 156 11.47 -6.61 -15.63
N SER A 157 11.33 -7.79 -15.00
CA SER A 157 12.03 -8.19 -13.80
C SER A 157 11.94 -7.13 -12.69
N GLN A 158 10.71 -6.83 -12.27
CA GLN A 158 10.51 -6.02 -11.07
C GLN A 158 11.29 -6.61 -9.89
N GLU A 159 11.31 -7.94 -9.78
CA GLU A 159 12.02 -8.67 -8.75
C GLU A 159 13.51 -8.32 -8.72
N GLU A 160 14.17 -8.28 -9.87
CA GLU A 160 15.60 -7.94 -9.97
C GLU A 160 15.86 -6.47 -9.63
N ARG A 161 14.98 -5.56 -10.07
CA ARG A 161 15.11 -4.13 -9.76
C ARG A 161 15.06 -3.87 -8.26
N TRP A 162 14.05 -4.42 -7.57
CA TRP A 162 13.93 -4.29 -6.12
C TRP A 162 15.10 -4.95 -5.39
N ALA A 163 15.51 -6.14 -5.80
CA ALA A 163 16.66 -6.84 -5.24
C ALA A 163 17.96 -6.04 -5.40
N ALA A 164 18.17 -5.36 -6.54
CA ALA A 164 19.33 -4.52 -6.79
C ALA A 164 19.42 -3.33 -5.82
N PHE A 165 18.30 -2.83 -5.31
CA PHE A 165 18.27 -1.82 -4.25
C PHE A 165 18.37 -2.40 -2.84
N GLY A 166 18.62 -3.71 -2.68
CA GLY A 166 18.85 -4.35 -1.38
C GLY A 166 17.58 -4.74 -0.64
N TRP A 167 16.45 -4.82 -1.31
CA TRP A 167 15.18 -5.25 -0.73
C TRP A 167 15.08 -6.78 -0.62
N ASN A 168 14.36 -7.26 0.36
CA ASN A 168 13.80 -8.60 0.39
C ASN A 168 12.57 -8.61 -0.54
N VAL A 169 12.55 -9.53 -1.51
CA VAL A 169 11.51 -9.56 -2.55
C VAL A 169 10.71 -10.84 -2.46
N LEU A 170 9.40 -10.70 -2.35
CA LEU A 170 8.43 -11.80 -2.32
C LEU A 170 7.45 -11.60 -3.48
N SER A 171 7.30 -12.58 -4.37
CA SER A 171 6.37 -12.53 -5.49
C SER A 171 5.31 -13.62 -5.29
N VAL A 172 4.04 -13.21 -5.20
CA VAL A 172 2.93 -14.11 -4.81
C VAL A 172 1.69 -13.88 -5.66
N PRO A 173 0.77 -14.86 -5.73
CA PRO A 173 -0.58 -14.64 -6.23
C PRO A 173 -1.32 -13.64 -5.34
N GLY A 174 -1.63 -12.44 -5.86
CA GLY A 174 -2.15 -11.33 -5.05
C GLY A 174 -3.66 -11.38 -4.78
N ASN A 175 -4.39 -12.33 -5.39
CA ASN A 175 -5.79 -12.61 -5.07
C ASN A 175 -5.96 -13.89 -4.23
N ASP A 176 -4.87 -14.46 -3.72
CA ASP A 176 -4.85 -15.61 -2.83
C ASP A 176 -4.52 -15.13 -1.41
N MET A 177 -5.50 -15.24 -0.50
CA MET A 177 -5.35 -14.77 0.89
C MET A 177 -4.28 -15.54 1.64
N ASP A 178 -4.19 -16.87 1.48
CA ASP A 178 -3.20 -17.68 2.19
C ASP A 178 -1.78 -17.32 1.75
N ALA A 179 -1.59 -17.05 0.46
CA ALA A 179 -0.31 -16.60 -0.08
C ALA A 179 0.08 -15.20 0.46
N LEU A 180 -0.90 -14.29 0.62
CA LEU A 180 -0.67 -12.96 1.19
C LEU A 180 -0.33 -13.04 2.68
N VAL A 181 -1.10 -13.78 3.47
CA VAL A 181 -0.81 -14.05 4.90
C VAL A 181 0.63 -14.52 5.07
N HIS A 182 1.02 -15.56 4.33
CA HIS A 182 2.37 -16.11 4.40
C HIS A 182 3.44 -15.08 4.01
N ALA A 183 3.21 -14.28 2.97
CA ALA A 183 4.15 -13.26 2.53
C ALA A 183 4.33 -12.15 3.58
N PHE A 184 3.26 -11.69 4.21
CA PHE A 184 3.35 -10.68 5.26
C PHE A 184 4.06 -11.22 6.51
N GLU A 185 3.83 -12.47 6.90
CA GLU A 185 4.56 -13.11 7.99
C GLU A 185 6.07 -13.20 7.69
N LEU A 186 6.44 -13.59 6.47
CA LEU A 186 7.85 -13.57 6.05
C LEU A 186 8.43 -12.15 6.10
N ALA A 187 7.67 -11.13 5.71
CA ALA A 187 8.08 -9.74 5.75
C ALA A 187 8.32 -9.25 7.19
N LYS A 188 7.51 -9.67 8.17
CA LYS A 188 7.70 -9.34 9.59
C LYS A 188 9.01 -9.93 10.15
N HIS A 189 9.39 -11.11 9.69
CA HIS A 189 10.57 -11.81 10.16
C HIS A 189 11.87 -11.37 9.45
N CYS A 190 11.78 -10.68 8.32
CA CYS A 190 12.95 -10.16 7.61
C CYS A 190 13.61 -9.03 8.42
N LYS A 191 14.92 -9.15 8.67
CA LYS A 191 15.70 -8.16 9.41
C LYS A 191 16.81 -7.56 8.56
N GLY A 192 17.07 -6.29 8.78
CA GLY A 192 18.13 -5.53 8.11
C GLY A 192 17.86 -5.21 6.63
N LYS A 193 16.64 -5.45 6.13
CA LYS A 193 16.21 -5.12 4.77
C LYS A 193 14.74 -4.73 4.75
N PRO A 194 14.32 -3.71 3.99
CA PRO A 194 12.92 -3.50 3.69
C PRO A 194 12.39 -4.66 2.84
N THR A 195 11.09 -4.93 2.92
CA THR A 195 10.44 -5.98 2.12
C THR A 195 9.50 -5.39 1.10
N VAL A 196 9.54 -5.89 -0.13
CA VAL A 196 8.52 -5.67 -1.14
C VAL A 196 7.79 -6.98 -1.45
N ILE A 197 6.47 -6.92 -1.45
CA ILE A 197 5.59 -8.00 -1.89
C ILE A 197 5.06 -7.61 -3.27
N ILE A 198 5.43 -8.35 -4.30
CA ILE A 198 4.87 -8.21 -5.65
C ILE A 198 3.65 -9.12 -5.70
N ALA A 199 2.48 -8.51 -5.50
CA ALA A 199 1.19 -9.19 -5.53
C ALA A 199 0.67 -9.25 -6.97
N ASN A 200 0.80 -10.39 -7.62
CA ASN A 200 0.29 -10.61 -8.96
C ASN A 200 -1.24 -10.75 -8.91
N THR A 201 -1.95 -9.72 -9.32
CA THR A 201 -3.40 -9.62 -9.21
C THR A 201 -4.08 -9.60 -10.57
N THR A 202 -5.37 -9.87 -10.57
CA THR A 202 -6.26 -9.59 -11.70
C THR A 202 -7.08 -8.35 -11.38
N LYS A 203 -6.98 -7.30 -12.21
CA LYS A 203 -7.76 -6.07 -12.01
C LYS A 203 -9.26 -6.39 -12.08
N GLY A 204 -10.01 -5.94 -11.07
CA GLY A 204 -11.44 -6.21 -10.98
C GLY A 204 -11.82 -7.66 -10.65
N CYS A 205 -10.87 -8.45 -10.12
CA CYS A 205 -11.09 -9.85 -9.73
C CYS A 205 -12.40 -10.02 -8.94
N GLY A 206 -13.18 -11.01 -9.31
CA GLY A 206 -14.49 -11.33 -8.70
C GLY A 206 -15.66 -10.50 -9.22
N SER A 207 -15.43 -9.54 -10.13
CA SER A 207 -16.51 -8.77 -10.77
C SER A 207 -16.62 -9.12 -12.25
N SER A 208 -17.67 -9.82 -12.66
CA SER A 208 -17.90 -10.18 -14.05
C SER A 208 -18.00 -8.98 -15.02
N VAL A 209 -18.24 -7.79 -14.48
CA VAL A 209 -18.35 -6.54 -15.26
C VAL A 209 -17.02 -5.81 -15.38
N MET A 210 -16.14 -5.93 -14.37
CA MET A 210 -14.92 -5.09 -14.23
C MET A 210 -13.62 -5.87 -14.42
N GLU A 211 -13.68 -7.21 -14.41
CA GLU A 211 -12.48 -8.05 -14.50
C GLU A 211 -11.75 -7.84 -15.82
N ASN A 212 -10.45 -7.49 -15.73
CA ASN A 212 -9.57 -7.20 -16.88
C ASN A 212 -10.05 -6.05 -17.79
N LYS A 213 -10.74 -5.05 -17.24
CA LYS A 213 -11.21 -3.88 -18.03
C LYS A 213 -10.64 -2.57 -17.50
#